data_22c0a0df8db7ed705a22eda251503189
#
_entry.id   22c0a0df8db7ed705a22eda251503189
#
_cell.length_a   1.000
_cell.length_b   1.000
_cell.length_c   1.000
_cell.angle_alpha   90.00
_cell.angle_beta   90.00
_cell.angle_gamma   90.00
#
_symmetry.space_group_name_H-M   'P 1'
#
loop_
_entity.id
_entity.type
_entity.pdbx_description
1 polymer ?
#
loop_
_entity_poly.entity_id
_entity_poly.type
_entity_poly.pdbx_seq_one_letter_code
_entity_poly.pdbx_strand_id
1 'polypeptide(L)'
;MLVFYMLASQVCVAGDRVVRSLAEIRHERVVMQKWDLSCGSAALATLLTYDYNDPVSERAIASSMLHRTDPLKVRVRGGFSLLNLQEFAEARGYEASGYGNATLEDLEHMLPAIVPLHIHGYDHFVVARAMARGQVFFADPAYGLRTLSNADFDEAWEQKVAFVIERRPR
;
A
#
# COMPACT_ATOMS: atom_id res chain seq x y z
N MET A 1 5.31 69.57 -26.77
CA MET A 1 5.98 68.26 -26.58
C MET A 1 5.13 67.50 -25.56
N LEU A 2 4.18 66.66 -26.04
CA LEU A 2 3.31 65.87 -25.18
C LEU A 2 3.97 64.48 -24.98
N VAL A 3 4.27 64.12 -23.71
CA VAL A 3 4.77 62.83 -23.34
C VAL A 3 3.60 61.92 -23.00
N PHE A 4 3.37 60.90 -23.83
CA PHE A 4 2.39 59.83 -23.58
C PHE A 4 2.98 58.81 -22.63
N TYR A 5 2.47 58.70 -21.40
CA TYR A 5 2.73 57.62 -20.47
C TYR A 5 1.89 56.40 -20.83
N MET A 6 2.50 55.36 -21.40
CA MET A 6 1.88 54.06 -21.55
C MET A 6 1.86 53.35 -20.19
N LEU A 7 0.69 53.20 -19.57
CA LEU A 7 0.47 52.32 -18.45
C LEU A 7 0.42 50.87 -18.95
N ALA A 8 1.46 50.12 -18.70
CA ALA A 8 1.46 48.67 -18.93
C ALA A 8 0.65 47.98 -17.80
N SER A 9 -0.56 47.51 -18.14
CA SER A 9 -1.35 46.67 -17.26
C SER A 9 -0.69 45.30 -17.11
N GLN A 10 -0.10 45.01 -15.97
CA GLN A 10 0.37 43.66 -15.64
C GLN A 10 -0.85 42.78 -15.35
N VAL A 11 -1.19 41.92 -16.28
CA VAL A 11 -2.16 40.85 -16.07
C VAL A 11 -1.49 39.81 -15.14
N CYS A 12 -1.95 39.78 -13.89
CA CYS A 12 -1.58 38.75 -12.94
C CYS A 12 -2.29 37.45 -13.36
N VAL A 13 -1.59 36.54 -14.05
CA VAL A 13 -2.08 35.21 -14.32
C VAL A 13 -2.04 34.44 -12.99
N ALA A 14 -3.19 34.33 -12.34
CA ALA A 14 -3.36 33.43 -11.22
C ALA A 14 -3.19 32.00 -11.77
N GLY A 15 -2.05 31.38 -11.51
CA GLY A 15 -1.85 29.97 -11.82
C GLY A 15 -2.91 29.13 -11.11
N ASP A 16 -3.66 28.33 -11.87
CA ASP A 16 -4.62 27.37 -11.33
C ASP A 16 -3.92 26.43 -10.35
N ARG A 17 -4.02 26.73 -9.06
CA ARG A 17 -3.66 25.79 -8.00
C ARG A 17 -4.74 24.74 -7.97
N VAL A 18 -4.44 23.55 -8.52
CA VAL A 18 -5.31 22.37 -8.37
C VAL A 18 -5.46 22.09 -6.88
N VAL A 19 -6.61 22.43 -6.32
CA VAL A 19 -6.94 22.12 -4.93
C VAL A 19 -7.33 20.64 -4.87
N ARG A 20 -6.51 19.83 -4.21
CA ARG A 20 -6.78 18.41 -3.98
C ARG A 20 -7.47 18.24 -2.63
N SER A 21 -8.50 17.38 -2.58
CA SER A 21 -9.14 17.03 -1.31
C SER A 21 -8.20 16.19 -0.42
N LEU A 22 -8.41 16.22 0.89
CA LEU A 22 -7.67 15.37 1.83
C LEU A 22 -7.88 13.87 1.53
N ALA A 23 -9.04 13.49 1.00
CA ALA A 23 -9.32 12.13 0.57
C ALA A 23 -8.46 11.74 -0.64
N GLU A 24 -8.33 12.59 -1.65
CA GLU A 24 -7.47 12.35 -2.81
C GLU A 24 -6.00 12.20 -2.41
N ILE A 25 -5.51 13.06 -1.49
CA ILE A 25 -4.14 12.97 -0.98
C ILE A 25 -3.95 11.66 -0.20
N ARG A 26 -4.91 11.28 0.62
CA ARG A 26 -4.85 10.06 1.42
C ARG A 26 -4.89 8.78 0.57
N HIS A 27 -5.60 8.79 -0.54
CA HIS A 27 -5.70 7.65 -1.46
C HIS A 27 -4.60 7.62 -2.53
N GLU A 28 -3.69 8.60 -2.50
CA GLU A 28 -2.60 8.65 -3.47
C GLU A 28 -1.67 7.43 -3.32
N ARG A 29 -1.38 6.77 -4.45
CA ARG A 29 -0.52 5.59 -4.50
C ARG A 29 -1.00 4.43 -3.61
N VAL A 30 -2.31 4.30 -3.43
CA VAL A 30 -2.94 3.18 -2.72
C VAL A 30 -4.05 2.61 -3.59
N VAL A 31 -4.06 1.31 -3.78
CA VAL A 31 -5.20 0.59 -4.35
C VAL A 31 -6.19 0.36 -3.21
N MET A 32 -7.28 1.13 -3.22
CA MET A 32 -8.32 0.97 -2.20
C MET A 32 -9.09 -0.34 -2.42
N GLN A 33 -9.26 -1.13 -1.34
CA GLN A 33 -10.04 -2.37 -1.40
C GLN A 33 -11.51 -2.09 -1.70
N LYS A 34 -12.14 -2.98 -2.46
CA LYS A 34 -13.55 -2.87 -2.83
C LYS A 34 -14.45 -3.89 -2.15
N TRP A 35 -13.87 -4.89 -1.50
CA TRP A 35 -14.56 -5.97 -0.80
C TRP A 35 -13.92 -6.21 0.56
N ASP A 36 -14.70 -6.63 1.54
CA ASP A 36 -14.28 -6.80 2.93
C ASP A 36 -13.13 -7.82 3.11
N LEU A 37 -13.02 -8.82 2.23
CA LEU A 37 -12.03 -9.89 2.33
C LEU A 37 -10.82 -9.69 1.39
N SER A 38 -10.68 -8.53 0.76
CA SER A 38 -9.70 -8.30 -0.31
C SER A 38 -8.50 -7.43 0.09
N CYS A 39 -8.33 -7.14 1.38
CA CYS A 39 -7.19 -6.32 1.85
C CYS A 39 -5.84 -6.84 1.33
N GLY A 40 -5.59 -8.16 1.38
CA GLY A 40 -4.38 -8.76 0.86
C GLY A 40 -4.20 -8.55 -0.65
N SER A 41 -5.27 -8.70 -1.44
CA SER A 41 -5.23 -8.45 -2.89
C SER A 41 -4.94 -6.98 -3.20
N ALA A 42 -5.55 -6.06 -2.45
CA ALA A 42 -5.38 -4.63 -2.63
C ALA A 42 -4.00 -4.16 -2.13
N ALA A 43 -3.49 -4.74 -1.04
CA ALA A 43 -2.13 -4.51 -0.57
C ALA A 43 -1.09 -4.96 -1.61
N LEU A 44 -1.24 -6.17 -2.17
CA LEU A 44 -0.35 -6.67 -3.22
C LEU A 44 -0.48 -5.84 -4.51
N ALA A 45 -1.69 -5.43 -4.90
CA ALA A 45 -1.91 -4.54 -6.04
C ALA A 45 -1.22 -3.18 -5.83
N THR A 46 -1.28 -2.65 -4.60
CA THR A 46 -0.60 -1.41 -4.21
C THR A 46 0.91 -1.54 -4.37
N LEU A 47 1.49 -2.58 -3.79
CA LEU A 47 2.92 -2.86 -3.82
C LEU A 47 3.42 -3.02 -5.26
N LEU A 48 2.77 -3.89 -6.06
CA LEU A 48 3.15 -4.13 -7.45
C LEU A 48 3.03 -2.87 -8.31
N THR A 49 1.91 -2.15 -8.22
CA THR A 49 1.64 -1.00 -9.07
C THR A 49 2.55 0.18 -8.77
N TYR A 50 2.73 0.51 -7.51
CA TYR A 50 3.37 1.78 -7.12
C TYR A 50 4.82 1.65 -6.70
N ASP A 51 5.23 0.50 -6.19
CA ASP A 51 6.59 0.30 -5.68
C ASP A 51 7.43 -0.52 -6.68
N TYR A 52 6.78 -1.38 -7.49
CA TYR A 52 7.44 -2.19 -8.53
C TYR A 52 7.16 -1.74 -9.97
N ASN A 53 6.32 -0.71 -10.17
CA ASN A 53 5.90 -0.24 -11.50
C ASN A 53 5.37 -1.38 -12.40
N ASP A 54 4.57 -2.26 -11.81
CA ASP A 54 3.91 -3.40 -12.46
C ASP A 54 2.40 -3.34 -12.19
N PRO A 55 1.64 -2.53 -12.96
CA PRO A 55 0.26 -2.23 -12.68
C PRO A 55 -0.64 -3.48 -12.78
N VAL A 56 -1.36 -3.76 -11.72
CA VAL A 56 -2.34 -4.83 -11.64
C VAL A 56 -3.49 -4.42 -10.72
N SER A 57 -4.72 -4.78 -11.10
CA SER A 57 -5.88 -4.45 -10.27
C SER A 57 -6.10 -5.46 -9.13
N GLU A 58 -6.63 -4.97 -8.01
CA GLU A 58 -7.10 -5.80 -6.90
C GLU A 58 -7.98 -6.98 -7.39
N ARG A 59 -8.92 -6.70 -8.32
CA ARG A 59 -9.84 -7.71 -8.87
C ARG A 59 -9.09 -8.82 -9.62
N ALA A 60 -8.07 -8.47 -10.41
CA ALA A 60 -7.30 -9.46 -11.15
C ALA A 60 -6.53 -10.39 -10.20
N ILE A 61 -5.94 -9.84 -9.13
CA ILE A 61 -5.26 -10.62 -8.09
C ILE A 61 -6.26 -11.51 -7.36
N ALA A 62 -7.36 -10.94 -6.84
CA ALA A 62 -8.37 -11.70 -6.11
C ALA A 62 -8.96 -12.82 -6.94
N SER A 63 -9.33 -12.58 -8.22
CA SER A 63 -9.83 -13.60 -9.13
C SER A 63 -8.80 -14.73 -9.35
N SER A 64 -7.55 -14.39 -9.59
CA SER A 64 -6.49 -15.39 -9.79
C SER A 64 -6.29 -16.26 -8.55
N MET A 65 -6.30 -15.67 -7.36
CA MET A 65 -6.16 -16.42 -6.11
C MET A 65 -7.37 -17.30 -5.82
N LEU A 66 -8.60 -16.82 -6.12
CA LEU A 66 -9.83 -17.62 -5.96
C LEU A 66 -9.89 -18.86 -6.87
N HIS A 67 -9.26 -18.82 -8.04
CA HIS A 67 -9.14 -20.02 -8.91
C HIS A 67 -8.23 -21.11 -8.35
N ARG A 68 -7.36 -20.76 -7.40
CA ARG A 68 -6.37 -21.69 -6.79
C ARG A 68 -6.68 -22.04 -5.34
N THR A 69 -7.64 -21.34 -4.72
CA THR A 69 -7.96 -21.47 -3.29
C THR A 69 -9.46 -21.72 -3.12
N ASP A 70 -9.81 -22.62 -2.19
CA ASP A 70 -11.19 -22.82 -1.79
C ASP A 70 -11.82 -21.54 -1.25
N PRO A 71 -12.88 -21.01 -1.88
CA PRO A 71 -13.56 -19.79 -1.42
C PRO A 71 -14.07 -19.88 0.03
N LEU A 72 -14.43 -21.10 0.50
CA LEU A 72 -14.87 -21.29 1.87
C LEU A 72 -13.73 -21.04 2.86
N LYS A 73 -12.50 -21.47 2.53
CA LYS A 73 -11.32 -21.20 3.36
C LYS A 73 -11.00 -19.70 3.45
N VAL A 74 -11.18 -18.96 2.34
CA VAL A 74 -11.02 -17.50 2.32
C VAL A 74 -12.04 -16.84 3.23
N ARG A 75 -13.31 -17.27 3.16
CA ARG A 75 -14.39 -16.73 3.99
C ARG A 75 -14.16 -17.01 5.48
N VAL A 76 -13.83 -18.26 5.84
CA VAL A 76 -13.62 -18.66 7.26
C VAL A 76 -12.41 -17.96 7.86
N ARG A 77 -11.36 -17.73 7.08
CA ARG A 77 -10.15 -17.00 7.53
C ARG A 77 -10.35 -15.49 7.61
N GLY A 78 -11.36 -14.95 6.95
CA GLY A 78 -11.55 -13.50 6.84
C GLY A 78 -10.70 -12.83 5.75
N GLY A 79 -10.19 -13.61 4.77
CA GLY A 79 -9.38 -13.08 3.67
C GLY A 79 -8.39 -14.08 3.07
N PHE A 80 -7.59 -13.61 2.13
CA PHE A 80 -6.50 -14.39 1.54
C PHE A 80 -5.33 -14.51 2.52
N SER A 81 -4.59 -15.64 2.43
CA SER A 81 -3.37 -15.83 3.22
C SER A 81 -2.15 -15.28 2.51
N LEU A 82 -1.05 -15.09 3.25
CA LEU A 82 0.25 -14.74 2.66
C LEU A 82 0.71 -15.77 1.62
N LEU A 83 0.40 -17.06 1.81
CA LEU A 83 0.69 -18.09 0.82
C LEU A 83 -0.05 -17.82 -0.51
N ASN A 84 -1.30 -17.38 -0.47
CA ASN A 84 -2.02 -17.01 -1.70
C ASN A 84 -1.37 -15.82 -2.42
N LEU A 85 -0.88 -14.82 -1.65
CA LEU A 85 -0.14 -13.68 -2.19
C LEU A 85 1.20 -14.12 -2.80
N GLN A 86 1.89 -15.04 -2.13
CA GLN A 86 3.16 -15.63 -2.60
C GLN A 86 2.97 -16.34 -3.94
N GLU A 87 2.02 -17.29 -4.01
CA GLU A 87 1.72 -18.03 -5.24
C GLU A 87 1.37 -17.12 -6.42
N PHE A 88 0.66 -16.01 -6.16
CA PHE A 88 0.36 -15.02 -7.18
C PHE A 88 1.62 -14.27 -7.64
N ALA A 89 2.42 -13.77 -6.69
CA ALA A 89 3.64 -13.02 -6.98
C ALA A 89 4.65 -13.89 -7.74
N GLU A 90 4.84 -15.13 -7.32
CA GLU A 90 5.73 -16.10 -7.98
C GLU A 90 5.28 -16.44 -9.42
N ALA A 91 3.97 -16.63 -9.64
CA ALA A 91 3.42 -16.85 -10.96
C ALA A 91 3.59 -15.63 -11.89
N ARG A 92 3.77 -14.44 -11.32
CA ARG A 92 4.03 -13.20 -12.04
C ARG A 92 5.53 -12.91 -12.25
N GLY A 93 6.41 -13.80 -11.76
CA GLY A 93 7.86 -13.72 -11.98
C GLY A 93 8.64 -13.03 -10.87
N TYR A 94 8.04 -12.86 -9.70
CA TYR A 94 8.74 -12.38 -8.50
C TYR A 94 9.25 -13.56 -7.66
N GLU A 95 10.24 -13.29 -6.84
CA GLU A 95 10.53 -14.08 -5.65
C GLU A 95 9.72 -13.49 -4.50
N ALA A 96 9.08 -14.33 -3.70
CA ALA A 96 8.22 -13.88 -2.63
C ALA A 96 8.49 -14.69 -1.36
N SER A 97 8.70 -14.00 -0.25
CA SER A 97 9.08 -14.60 1.01
C SER A 97 8.38 -13.98 2.20
N GLY A 98 7.96 -14.80 3.15
CA GLY A 98 7.45 -14.37 4.45
C GLY A 98 8.52 -14.55 5.53
N TYR A 99 8.80 -13.49 6.27
CA TYR A 99 9.74 -13.48 7.40
C TYR A 99 8.94 -13.36 8.71
N GLY A 100 9.09 -14.35 9.59
CA GLY A 100 8.45 -14.35 10.91
C GLY A 100 9.39 -13.92 12.02
N ASN A 101 8.83 -13.55 13.17
CA ASN A 101 9.55 -13.06 14.35
C ASN A 101 10.42 -11.82 14.04
N ALA A 102 10.01 -11.01 13.09
CA ALA A 102 10.71 -9.81 12.67
C ALA A 102 10.58 -8.69 13.71
N THR A 103 11.63 -7.94 13.90
CA THR A 103 11.65 -6.70 14.68
C THR A 103 11.35 -5.50 13.80
N LEU A 104 11.14 -4.32 14.39
CA LEU A 104 11.02 -3.08 13.62
C LEU A 104 12.31 -2.76 12.84
N GLU A 105 13.46 -3.10 13.38
CA GLU A 105 14.75 -2.94 12.69
C GLU A 105 14.85 -3.86 11.46
N ASP A 106 14.42 -5.13 11.60
CA ASP A 106 14.32 -6.02 10.46
C ASP A 106 13.36 -5.51 9.40
N LEU A 107 12.18 -4.99 9.83
CA LEU A 107 11.20 -4.42 8.93
C LEU A 107 11.75 -3.23 8.15
N GLU A 108 12.52 -2.35 8.79
CA GLU A 108 13.14 -1.18 8.13
C GLU A 108 14.02 -1.60 6.95
N HIS A 109 14.75 -2.72 7.08
CA HIS A 109 15.58 -3.27 6.01
C HIS A 109 14.79 -4.03 4.93
N MET A 110 13.56 -4.44 5.23
CA MET A 110 12.69 -5.18 4.31
C MET A 110 11.68 -4.29 3.56
N LEU A 111 11.64 -2.98 3.80
CA LEU A 111 10.69 -2.08 3.15
C LEU A 111 10.93 -1.95 1.64
N PRO A 112 9.87 -1.88 0.82
CA PRO A 112 8.46 -1.96 1.19
C PRO A 112 8.00 -3.42 1.41
N ALA A 113 7.18 -3.65 2.44
CA ALA A 113 6.70 -4.99 2.81
C ALA A 113 5.20 -4.99 3.12
N ILE A 114 4.51 -6.09 2.82
CA ILE A 114 3.15 -6.31 3.30
C ILE A 114 3.21 -6.91 4.70
N VAL A 115 2.50 -6.31 5.63
CA VAL A 115 2.43 -6.76 7.02
C VAL A 115 0.97 -6.89 7.49
N PRO A 116 0.65 -7.92 8.30
CA PRO A 116 -0.64 -8.00 8.96
C PRO A 116 -0.62 -7.11 10.20
N LEU A 117 -1.58 -6.21 10.33
CA LEU A 117 -1.80 -5.43 11.54
C LEU A 117 -3.14 -5.84 12.16
N HIS A 118 -3.18 -5.96 13.49
CA HIS A 118 -4.42 -6.11 14.23
C HIS A 118 -4.95 -4.73 14.58
N ILE A 119 -5.96 -4.26 13.85
CA ILE A 119 -6.53 -2.92 14.01
C ILE A 119 -8.04 -3.03 14.18
N HIS A 120 -8.59 -2.37 15.20
CA HIS A 120 -10.02 -2.36 15.50
C HIS A 120 -10.66 -3.76 15.62
N GLY A 121 -9.90 -4.74 16.14
CA GLY A 121 -10.40 -6.07 16.44
C GLY A 121 -10.39 -7.06 15.26
N TYR A 122 -9.70 -6.75 14.17
CA TYR A 122 -9.50 -7.67 13.04
C TYR A 122 -8.12 -7.55 12.41
N ASP A 123 -7.66 -8.65 11.80
CA ASP A 123 -6.40 -8.71 11.08
C ASP A 123 -6.55 -8.06 9.70
N HIS A 124 -5.63 -7.19 9.34
CA HIS A 124 -5.68 -6.40 8.13
C HIS A 124 -4.31 -6.27 7.49
N PHE A 125 -4.21 -6.54 6.18
CA PHE A 125 -2.96 -6.38 5.46
C PHE A 125 -2.76 -4.94 4.99
N VAL A 126 -1.60 -4.39 5.32
CA VAL A 126 -1.15 -3.06 4.85
C VAL A 126 0.22 -3.16 4.19
N VAL A 127 0.62 -2.13 3.44
CA VAL A 127 1.98 -2.02 2.87
C VAL A 127 2.79 -1.02 3.68
N ALA A 128 3.70 -1.49 4.53
CA ALA A 128 4.71 -0.65 5.17
C ALA A 128 5.69 -0.15 4.12
N ARG A 129 5.97 1.16 4.08
CA ARG A 129 6.76 1.79 3.01
C ARG A 129 7.99 2.53 3.47
N ALA A 130 7.92 3.15 4.64
CA ALA A 130 9.01 3.93 5.18
C ALA A 130 8.96 3.98 6.70
N MET A 131 10.10 4.12 7.32
CA MET A 131 10.24 4.43 8.74
C MET A 131 11.08 5.70 8.87
N ALA A 132 10.59 6.67 9.61
CA ALA A 132 11.30 7.91 9.87
C ALA A 132 10.81 8.60 11.14
N ARG A 133 11.70 9.21 11.89
CA ARG A 133 11.38 10.03 13.08
C ARG A 133 10.52 9.30 14.11
N GLY A 134 10.75 8.00 14.31
CA GLY A 134 9.98 7.18 15.25
C GLY A 134 8.56 6.86 14.80
N GLN A 135 8.30 6.91 13.50
CA GLN A 135 7.01 6.62 12.88
C GLN A 135 7.16 5.65 11.72
N VAL A 136 6.13 4.82 11.52
CA VAL A 136 5.97 3.94 10.35
C VAL A 136 4.91 4.53 9.44
N PHE A 137 5.26 4.71 8.18
CA PHE A 137 4.38 5.19 7.10
C PHE A 137 3.92 4.00 6.27
N PHE A 138 2.61 3.84 6.11
CA PHE A 138 2.06 2.70 5.40
C PHE A 138 0.84 3.05 4.55
N ALA A 139 0.63 2.27 3.51
CA ALA A 139 -0.55 2.31 2.67
C ALA A 139 -1.56 1.26 3.16
N ASP A 140 -2.70 1.72 3.61
CA ASP A 140 -3.79 0.91 4.12
C ASP A 140 -4.89 0.81 3.04
N PRO A 141 -5.18 -0.39 2.53
CA PRO A 141 -6.20 -0.58 1.51
C PRO A 141 -7.62 -0.15 1.90
N ALA A 142 -7.93 -0.08 3.20
CA ALA A 142 -9.22 0.36 3.69
C ALA A 142 -9.30 1.87 3.95
N TYR A 143 -8.18 2.49 4.33
CA TYR A 143 -8.17 3.87 4.83
C TYR A 143 -7.22 4.81 4.08
N GLY A 144 -6.41 4.31 3.14
CA GLY A 144 -5.43 5.10 2.40
C GLY A 144 -4.10 5.25 3.15
N LEU A 145 -3.35 6.32 2.89
CA LEU A 145 -2.07 6.57 3.56
C LEU A 145 -2.28 6.87 5.04
N ARG A 146 -1.53 6.17 5.88
CA ARG A 146 -1.55 6.29 7.34
C ARG A 146 -0.15 6.30 7.92
N THR A 147 -0.08 6.78 9.16
CA THR A 147 1.14 6.80 9.96
C THR A 147 0.80 6.40 11.40
N LEU A 148 1.64 5.58 11.99
CA LEU A 148 1.61 5.24 13.43
C LEU A 148 2.97 5.53 14.04
N SER A 149 3.03 5.75 15.36
CA SER A 149 4.30 5.72 16.06
C SER A 149 4.91 4.31 15.98
N ASN A 150 6.22 4.18 16.12
CA ASN A 150 6.86 2.86 16.17
C ASN A 150 6.25 1.96 17.24
N ALA A 151 5.89 2.52 18.41
CA ALA A 151 5.29 1.78 19.51
C ALA A 151 3.87 1.27 19.16
N ASP A 152 3.00 2.16 18.63
CA ASP A 152 1.64 1.78 18.26
C ASP A 152 1.62 0.79 17.08
N PHE A 153 2.57 0.95 16.15
CA PHE A 153 2.71 0.02 15.03
C PHE A 153 3.19 -1.34 15.51
N ASP A 154 4.19 -1.38 16.40
CA ASP A 154 4.72 -2.62 16.97
C ASP A 154 3.68 -3.37 17.79
N GLU A 155 2.84 -2.66 18.54
CA GLU A 155 1.70 -3.23 19.26
C GLU A 155 0.67 -3.82 18.29
N ALA A 156 0.29 -3.09 17.23
CA ALA A 156 -0.66 -3.55 16.23
C ALA A 156 -0.10 -4.70 15.36
N TRP A 157 1.21 -4.80 15.21
CA TRP A 157 1.89 -5.85 14.44
C TRP A 157 2.14 -7.11 15.28
N GLU A 158 1.09 -7.69 15.81
CA GLU A 158 1.13 -8.83 16.75
C GLU A 158 1.83 -10.06 16.18
N GLN A 159 1.60 -10.37 14.90
CA GLN A 159 2.12 -11.59 14.27
C GLN A 159 3.61 -11.49 13.92
N LYS A 160 4.21 -10.30 13.93
CA LYS A 160 5.62 -10.06 13.59
C LYS A 160 6.05 -10.73 12.28
N VAL A 161 5.16 -10.72 11.28
CA VAL A 161 5.41 -11.28 9.95
C VAL A 161 5.50 -10.14 8.94
N ALA A 162 6.56 -10.16 8.13
CA ALA A 162 6.72 -9.30 6.97
C ALA A 162 6.73 -10.16 5.69
N PHE A 163 5.97 -9.75 4.68
CA PHE A 163 5.96 -10.38 3.38
C PHE A 163 6.61 -9.45 2.35
N VAL A 164 7.66 -9.93 1.73
CA VAL A 164 8.50 -9.19 0.78
C VAL A 164 8.44 -9.86 -0.58
N ILE A 165 8.47 -9.05 -1.63
CA ILE A 165 8.66 -9.54 -2.99
C ILE A 165 9.91 -8.91 -3.60
N GLU A 166 10.59 -9.63 -4.46
CA GLU A 166 11.76 -9.17 -5.20
C GLU A 166 11.64 -9.56 -6.68
N ARG A 167 12.17 -8.74 -7.57
CA ARG A 167 12.24 -9.14 -8.98
C ARG A 167 13.27 -10.23 -9.14
N ARG A 168 12.91 -11.32 -9.81
CA ARG A 168 13.92 -12.33 -10.18
C ARG A 168 15.00 -11.69 -11.06
N PRO A 169 16.27 -11.90 -10.72
CA PRO A 169 17.34 -11.51 -11.62
C PRO A 169 17.13 -12.19 -12.97
N ARG A 170 17.33 -11.43 -14.05
CA ARG A 170 17.28 -11.95 -15.43
C ARG A 170 18.54 -12.74 -15.75
#